data_8b30f480d8a6f0bdde87b10197c8c1ca
#
_entry.id   8b30f480d8a6f0bdde87b10197c8c1ca
#
_cell.length_a   1.000
_cell.length_b   1.000
_cell.length_c   1.000
_cell.angle_alpha   90.00
_cell.angle_beta   90.00
_cell.angle_gamma   90.00
#
_symmetry.space_group_name_H-M   'P 1'
#
loop_
_entity.id
_entity.type
_entity.pdbx_description
1 polymer ?
#
loop_
_entity_poly.entity_id
_entity_poly.type
_entity_poly.pdbx_seq_one_letter_code
_entity_poly.pdbx_strand_id
1 'polypeptide(L)'
;VLNRRGEYVGTLTEGDILWGLKKYHGLDLEAAEDVPISAFPHKRDYKAVTVTTSMDQLIEAAMNQNFVPVVDDRGIFIGIVRRQAIIRYCYEKSREEKAPQPGRVVPEYAAAH
;
A
#
# COMPACT_ATOMS: atom_id res chain seq x y z
N VAL A 1 1.10 -10.94 1.17
CA VAL A 1 1.39 -12.33 1.57
C VAL A 1 0.94 -12.55 3.00
N LEU A 2 0.19 -13.59 3.20
CA LEU A 2 -0.31 -13.97 4.53
C LEU A 2 0.20 -15.38 4.86
N ASN A 3 0.38 -15.65 6.16
CA ASN A 3 0.68 -16.98 6.62
C ASN A 3 -0.63 -17.77 6.84
N ARG A 4 -0.52 -19.01 7.35
CA ARG A 4 -1.69 -19.87 7.57
C ARG A 4 -2.65 -19.35 8.64
N ARG A 5 -2.18 -18.48 9.52
CA ARG A 5 -3.00 -17.86 10.58
C ARG A 5 -3.69 -16.59 10.09
N GLY A 6 -3.43 -16.17 8.85
CA GLY A 6 -3.96 -14.92 8.32
C GLY A 6 -3.17 -13.68 8.73
N GLU A 7 -2.02 -13.87 9.33
CA GLU A 7 -1.15 -12.77 9.72
C GLU A 7 -0.43 -12.20 8.51
N TYR A 8 -0.25 -10.88 8.48
CA TYR A 8 0.47 -10.21 7.41
C TYR A 8 1.97 -10.50 7.54
N VAL A 9 2.55 -11.04 6.49
CA VAL A 9 3.98 -11.38 6.44
C VAL A 9 4.75 -10.32 5.66
N GLY A 10 4.22 -9.91 4.52
CA GLY A 10 4.88 -8.93 3.68
C GLY A 10 4.16 -8.75 2.37
N THR A 11 4.69 -7.88 1.52
CA THR A 11 4.16 -7.59 0.20
C THR A 11 5.18 -7.98 -0.86
N LEU A 12 4.71 -8.70 -1.87
CA LEU A 12 5.51 -9.08 -3.02
C LEU A 12 4.94 -8.35 -4.24
N THR A 13 5.76 -7.54 -4.88
CA THR A 13 5.34 -6.77 -6.06
C THR A 13 5.75 -7.47 -7.35
N GLU A 14 5.16 -7.02 -8.47
CA GLU A 14 5.57 -7.52 -9.78
C GLU A 14 7.06 -7.29 -10.02
N GLY A 15 7.58 -6.14 -9.57
CA GLY A 15 8.99 -5.82 -9.69
C GLY A 15 9.87 -6.80 -8.92
N ASP A 16 9.43 -7.21 -7.73
CA ASP A 16 10.16 -8.20 -6.93
C ASP A 16 10.25 -9.54 -7.66
N ILE A 17 9.13 -9.96 -8.26
CA ILE A 17 9.08 -11.22 -9.02
C ILE A 17 9.99 -11.16 -10.25
N LEU A 18 9.89 -10.09 -11.03
CA LEU A 18 10.72 -9.91 -12.23
C LEU A 18 12.20 -9.87 -11.88
N TRP A 19 12.55 -9.16 -10.82
CA TRP A 19 13.94 -9.06 -10.39
C TRP A 19 14.46 -10.43 -9.92
N GLY A 20 13.66 -11.16 -9.17
CA GLY A 20 14.00 -12.50 -8.72
C GLY A 20 14.20 -13.47 -9.86
N LEU A 21 13.32 -13.43 -10.86
CA LEU A 21 13.42 -14.27 -12.05
C LEU A 21 14.70 -13.93 -12.83
N LYS A 22 14.98 -12.64 -13.02
CA LYS A 22 16.16 -12.20 -13.75
C LYS A 22 17.44 -12.61 -13.03
N LYS A 23 17.49 -12.42 -11.72
CA LYS A 23 18.71 -12.63 -10.94
C LYS A 23 19.02 -14.10 -10.71
N TYR A 24 18.01 -14.92 -10.40
CA TYR A 24 18.24 -16.29 -9.97
C TYR A 24 17.83 -17.35 -10.97
N HIS A 25 16.93 -17.02 -11.90
CA HIS A 25 16.34 -18.01 -12.81
C HIS A 25 16.45 -17.64 -14.28
N GLY A 26 17.16 -16.55 -14.61
CA GLY A 26 17.36 -16.12 -15.99
C GLY A 26 16.05 -15.87 -16.76
N LEU A 27 15.00 -15.43 -16.07
CA LEU A 27 13.67 -15.22 -16.61
C LEU A 27 12.98 -16.51 -17.08
N ASP A 28 13.41 -17.67 -16.59
CA ASP A 28 12.79 -18.94 -16.88
C ASP A 28 11.65 -19.20 -15.92
N LEU A 29 10.42 -19.05 -16.43
CA LEU A 29 9.21 -19.25 -15.63
C LEU A 29 9.02 -20.70 -15.20
N GLU A 30 9.43 -21.65 -16.04
CA GLU A 30 9.32 -23.07 -15.67
C GLU A 30 10.24 -23.42 -14.52
N ALA A 31 11.47 -22.91 -14.54
CA ALA A 31 12.43 -23.14 -13.47
C ALA A 31 11.98 -22.50 -12.17
N ALA A 32 11.21 -21.41 -12.24
CA ALA A 32 10.72 -20.70 -11.08
C ALA A 32 9.40 -21.25 -10.53
N GLU A 33 8.74 -22.14 -11.25
CA GLU A 33 7.40 -22.62 -10.90
C GLU A 33 7.32 -23.24 -9.52
N ASP A 34 8.34 -23.97 -9.12
CA ASP A 34 8.38 -24.64 -7.81
C ASP A 34 9.07 -23.83 -6.72
N VAL A 35 9.51 -22.61 -7.04
CA VAL A 35 10.19 -21.75 -6.06
C VAL A 35 9.16 -21.06 -5.18
N PRO A 36 9.26 -21.20 -3.85
CA PRO A 36 8.33 -20.52 -2.95
C PRO A 36 8.51 -19.00 -3.02
N ILE A 37 7.42 -18.26 -2.83
CA ILE A 37 7.47 -16.79 -2.88
C ILE A 37 8.39 -16.21 -1.83
N SER A 38 8.61 -16.90 -0.72
CA SER A 38 9.53 -16.46 0.33
C SER A 38 10.99 -16.38 -0.14
N ALA A 39 11.33 -17.08 -1.23
CA ALA A 39 12.67 -17.06 -1.80
C ALA A 39 12.92 -15.83 -2.69
N PHE A 40 11.87 -15.08 -3.07
CA PHE A 40 12.04 -13.89 -3.88
C PHE A 40 12.49 -12.71 -3.03
N PRO A 41 13.44 -11.89 -3.52
CA PRO A 41 13.89 -10.72 -2.78
C PRO A 41 12.81 -9.65 -2.70
N HIS A 42 12.77 -8.97 -1.56
CA HIS A 42 11.87 -7.82 -1.37
C HIS A 42 12.70 -6.54 -1.47
N LYS A 43 12.43 -5.73 -2.48
CA LYS A 43 13.14 -4.47 -2.67
C LYS A 43 12.63 -3.36 -1.76
N ARG A 44 11.38 -3.45 -1.35
CA ARG A 44 10.76 -2.48 -0.45
C ARG A 44 10.04 -3.21 0.66
N ASP A 45 10.24 -2.72 1.87
CA ASP A 45 9.49 -3.20 3.01
C ASP A 45 8.20 -2.39 3.12
N TYR A 46 7.09 -3.02 2.76
CA TYR A 46 5.77 -2.43 2.97
C TYR A 46 5.39 -2.63 4.42
N LYS A 47 5.22 -1.52 5.12
CA LYS A 47 4.86 -1.56 6.53
C LYS A 47 3.35 -1.57 6.69
N ALA A 48 2.86 -2.47 7.53
CA ALA A 48 1.46 -2.53 7.88
C ALA A 48 1.16 -1.58 9.04
N VAL A 49 -0.07 -1.10 9.10
CA VAL A 49 -0.57 -0.31 10.22
C VAL A 49 -1.72 -1.04 10.88
N THR A 50 -2.04 -0.68 12.11
CA THR A 50 -3.17 -1.27 12.82
C THR A 50 -4.43 -0.43 12.61
N VAL A 51 -5.59 -1.00 12.94
CA VAL A 51 -6.87 -0.30 12.83
C VAL A 51 -6.96 0.92 13.74
N THR A 52 -6.08 0.99 14.76
CA THR A 52 -6.06 2.12 15.70
C THR A 52 -5.05 3.20 15.29
N THR A 53 -4.35 3.02 14.18
CA THR A 53 -3.38 3.99 13.68
C THR A 53 -4.07 5.32 13.36
N SER A 54 -3.43 6.42 13.74
CA SER A 54 -3.95 7.75 13.44
C SER A 54 -3.86 8.05 11.94
N MET A 55 -4.66 9.01 11.49
CA MET A 55 -4.62 9.44 10.09
C MET A 55 -3.25 10.02 9.72
N ASP A 56 -2.60 10.73 10.63
CA ASP A 56 -1.27 11.29 10.37
C ASP A 56 -0.25 10.19 10.12
N GLN A 57 -0.28 9.12 10.90
CA GLN A 57 0.62 7.98 10.72
C GLN A 57 0.31 7.22 9.43
N LEU A 58 -0.97 7.12 9.08
CA LEU A 58 -1.39 6.48 7.84
C LEU A 58 -0.91 7.27 6.63
N ILE A 59 -1.04 8.58 6.66
CA ILE A 59 -0.55 9.46 5.59
C ILE A 59 0.95 9.32 5.43
N GLU A 60 1.68 9.30 6.54
CA GLU A 60 3.13 9.14 6.51
C GLU A 60 3.54 7.81 5.85
N ALA A 61 2.86 6.73 6.20
CA ALA A 61 3.11 5.42 5.57
C ALA A 61 2.82 5.47 4.07
N ALA A 62 1.75 6.14 3.67
CA ALA A 62 1.35 6.23 2.26
C ALA A 62 2.27 7.11 1.42
N MET A 63 3.08 7.95 2.04
CA MET A 63 4.06 8.76 1.29
C MET A 63 5.11 7.89 0.60
N ASN A 64 5.39 6.73 1.18
CA ASN A 64 6.42 5.82 0.66
C ASN A 64 5.85 4.53 0.07
N GLN A 65 4.55 4.31 0.16
CA GLN A 65 3.89 3.09 -0.29
C GLN A 65 2.65 3.44 -1.11
N ASN A 66 2.40 2.68 -2.17
CA ASN A 66 1.21 2.88 -3.00
C ASN A 66 -0.07 2.48 -2.27
N PHE A 67 0.05 1.56 -1.35
CA PHE A 67 -1.03 1.14 -0.47
C PHE A 67 -0.44 0.78 0.88
N VAL A 68 -1.30 0.75 1.90
CA VAL A 68 -0.89 0.44 3.26
C VAL A 68 -1.71 -0.75 3.74
N PRO A 69 -1.05 -1.89 4.05
CA PRO A 69 -1.75 -3.02 4.65
C PRO A 69 -2.25 -2.67 6.05
N VAL A 70 -3.43 -3.14 6.39
CA VAL A 70 -4.04 -2.92 7.71
C VAL A 70 -4.21 -4.25 8.40
N VAL A 71 -3.77 -4.31 9.64
CA VAL A 71 -3.87 -5.51 10.48
C VAL A 71 -4.59 -5.16 11.78
N ASP A 72 -5.07 -6.19 12.47
CA ASP A 72 -5.64 -6.01 13.81
C ASP A 72 -4.52 -6.04 14.86
N ASP A 73 -4.90 -6.03 16.13
CA ASP A 73 -3.95 -6.03 17.24
C ASP A 73 -3.14 -7.33 17.37
N ARG A 74 -3.54 -8.37 16.67
CA ARG A 74 -2.83 -9.66 16.64
C ARG A 74 -2.01 -9.85 15.38
N GLY A 75 -1.98 -8.85 14.50
CA GLY A 75 -1.27 -8.94 13.23
C GLY A 75 -2.06 -9.63 12.11
N ILE A 76 -3.33 -9.93 12.35
CA ILE A 76 -4.17 -10.56 11.34
C ILE A 76 -4.54 -9.51 10.28
N PHE A 77 -4.37 -9.89 9.02
CA PHE A 77 -4.62 -9.00 7.89
C PHE A 77 -6.12 -8.71 7.76
N ILE A 78 -6.46 -7.44 7.67
CA ILE A 78 -7.84 -6.97 7.50
C ILE A 78 -8.08 -6.50 6.07
N GLY A 79 -7.17 -5.74 5.51
CA GLY A 79 -7.32 -5.20 4.17
C GLY A 79 -6.21 -4.24 3.84
N ILE A 80 -6.40 -3.48 2.76
CA ILE A 80 -5.44 -2.47 2.34
C ILE A 80 -6.14 -1.12 2.23
N VAL A 81 -5.36 -0.06 2.45
CA VAL A 81 -5.81 1.31 2.17
C VAL A 81 -4.93 1.83 1.05
N ARG A 82 -5.54 2.22 -0.06
CA ARG A 82 -4.81 2.76 -1.20
C ARG A 82 -4.47 4.22 -0.96
N ARG A 83 -3.32 4.64 -1.49
CA ARG A 83 -2.89 6.03 -1.43
C ARG A 83 -3.98 6.97 -1.95
N GLN A 84 -4.62 6.60 -3.05
CA GLN A 84 -5.69 7.38 -3.65
C GLN A 84 -6.87 7.60 -2.70
N ALA A 85 -7.25 6.59 -1.93
CA ALA A 85 -8.34 6.70 -0.95
C ALA A 85 -7.97 7.69 0.16
N ILE A 86 -6.72 7.68 0.59
CA ILE A 86 -6.23 8.60 1.60
C ILE A 86 -6.27 10.05 1.09
N ILE A 87 -5.80 10.25 -0.13
CA ILE A 87 -5.82 11.57 -0.77
C ILE A 87 -7.25 12.10 -0.88
N ARG A 88 -8.16 11.23 -1.31
CA ARG A 88 -9.58 11.59 -1.43
C ARG A 88 -10.18 11.99 -0.08
N TYR A 89 -9.89 11.20 0.95
CA TYR A 89 -10.36 11.52 2.30
C TYR A 89 -9.86 12.87 2.77
N CYS A 90 -8.57 13.14 2.60
CA CYS A 90 -7.98 14.42 2.99
C CYS A 90 -8.60 15.60 2.24
N TYR A 91 -8.87 15.41 0.95
CA TYR A 91 -9.49 16.45 0.13
C TYR A 91 -10.92 16.75 0.60
N GLU A 92 -11.72 15.71 0.81
CA GLU A 92 -13.10 15.87 1.27
C GLU A 92 -13.16 16.52 2.66
N LYS A 93 -12.27 16.10 3.56
CA LYS A 93 -12.19 16.66 4.90
C LYS A 93 -11.79 18.12 4.86
N SER A 94 -10.86 18.49 4.00
CA SER A 94 -10.46 19.88 3.80
C SER A 94 -11.61 20.74 3.29
N ARG A 95 -12.44 20.19 2.42
CA ARG A 95 -13.62 20.92 1.92
C ARG A 95 -14.66 21.15 3.00
N GLU A 96 -14.88 20.19 3.88
CA GLU A 96 -15.81 20.31 4.98
C GLU A 96 -15.37 21.37 5.99
N GLU A 97 -14.09 21.35 6.36
CA GLU A 97 -13.52 22.29 7.32
C GLU A 97 -13.46 23.72 6.77
N LYS A 98 -13.22 23.83 5.48
CA LYS A 98 -13.22 25.10 4.78
C LYS A 98 -14.53 25.25 4.04
N ALA A 99 -15.60 25.59 4.75
CA ALA A 99 -16.91 25.77 4.13
C ALA A 99 -16.77 26.54 2.81
N PRO A 100 -17.49 26.14 1.74
CA PRO A 100 -17.31 26.74 0.43
C PRO A 100 -17.49 28.27 0.53
N GLN A 101 -16.41 28.98 0.25
CA GLN A 101 -16.48 30.42 0.19
C GLN A 101 -16.83 30.80 -1.25
N PRO A 102 -17.77 31.71 -1.46
CA PRO A 102 -18.08 32.17 -2.79
C PRO A 102 -16.84 32.71 -3.50
N GLY A 103 -16.60 32.25 -4.72
CA GLY A 103 -15.44 32.66 -5.51
C GLY A 103 -14.15 31.90 -5.24
N ARG A 104 -14.19 30.92 -4.39
CA ARG A 104 -13.00 30.10 -4.14
C ARG A 104 -12.70 29.21 -5.33
N VAL A 105 -11.45 29.27 -5.82
CA VAL A 105 -10.99 28.44 -6.91
C VAL A 105 -10.63 27.06 -6.38
N VAL A 106 -11.13 26.01 -7.03
CA VAL A 106 -10.76 24.63 -6.71
C VAL A 106 -9.33 24.40 -7.18
N PRO A 107 -8.45 23.83 -6.34
CA PRO A 107 -7.09 23.52 -6.76
C PRO A 107 -7.06 22.61 -7.99
N GLU A 108 -6.14 22.86 -8.91
CA GLU A 108 -6.04 22.10 -10.16
C GLU A 108 -5.89 20.59 -9.91
N TYR A 109 -5.10 20.20 -8.94
CA TYR A 109 -4.90 18.78 -8.66
C TYR A 109 -6.19 18.08 -8.24
N ALA A 110 -7.13 18.79 -7.65
CA ALA A 110 -8.41 18.24 -7.27
C ALA A 110 -9.37 18.18 -8.45
N ALA A 111 -9.25 19.09 -9.40
CA ALA A 111 -10.06 19.11 -10.60
C ALA A 111 -9.62 18.06 -11.63
N ALA A 112 -8.37 17.61 -11.57
CA ALA A 112 -7.82 16.63 -12.50
C ALA A 112 -8.27 15.20 -12.19
N HIS A 113 -8.96 14.99 -11.11
CA HIS A 113 -9.46 13.71 -10.68
C HIS A 113 -10.98 13.68 -10.66
#